data_f4cc9817f57686b9b4c9af8d7f233c58
#
_entry.id   f4cc9817f57686b9b4c9af8d7f233c58
#
_cell.length_a   1.000
_cell.length_b   1.000
_cell.length_c   1.000
_cell.angle_alpha   90.00
_cell.angle_beta   90.00
_cell.angle_gamma   90.00
#
_symmetry.space_group_name_H-M   'P 1'
#
loop_
_entity.id
_entity.type
_entity.pdbx_description
1 polymer ?
#
loop_
_entity_poly.entity_id
_entity_poly.type
_entity_poly.pdbx_seq_one_letter_code
_entity_poly.pdbx_strand_id
1 'polypeptide(L)'
;MKSSEREWMDRLSTMAKTSSMVEAELYAKYDVKRGLRDINGKGVLAGLTNIGDVIGQTVLADSSVPGPGKLTYRGIDINDLVDGFWGQGMGGYEETCYLLLFGKLPDRAELDRFNALLSSMRKLPHAFVHDSIFTLSSPDIMNAMAQTVLSLYVLDKQPDATDIPNVLRQSLFLIAIFPLIAVYCYRAHAYRYGKRSLIIHSPQAKLSIAANLLQMLRDDSAYTPLEEQLLDLALVLHAEHGGGNNSSFATHVVTSSGTDTYSAITAALGSLKGPKHGGANIKVVQMIEDLKKNVADWESDAQVEDYLSKLVNKTAFDRTGLIYGFGHAVYSVSDPRTLILRRHVKDLAREKGKLAELALYEKIETMAPGLIGSNRKIYKGVSANVDFYSGFLYRLLGIPSEMFTPLFAVSRIVGWCAHRIEELANGGKIIRPAYKSVTPAQSYVPFDKR
;
A
#
# COMPACT_ATOMS: atom_id res chain seq x y z
N MET A 1 13.43 -8.80 -33.46
CA MET A 1 14.15 -10.10 -33.26
C MET A 1 13.88 -10.99 -34.46
N LYS A 2 14.92 -11.54 -35.09
CA LYS A 2 14.79 -12.54 -36.15
C LYS A 2 14.15 -13.84 -35.62
N SER A 3 13.54 -14.68 -36.47
CA SER A 3 12.89 -15.93 -36.05
C SER A 3 13.81 -16.83 -35.22
N SER A 4 15.06 -17.03 -35.72
CA SER A 4 16.08 -17.83 -35.04
C SER A 4 16.50 -17.28 -33.67
N GLU A 5 16.51 -15.97 -33.49
CA GLU A 5 16.79 -15.35 -32.20
C GLU A 5 15.64 -15.56 -31.21
N ARG A 6 14.38 -15.58 -31.72
CA ARG A 6 13.20 -15.84 -30.89
C ARG A 6 13.20 -17.28 -30.39
N GLU A 7 13.43 -18.25 -31.29
CA GLU A 7 13.53 -19.66 -30.93
C GLU A 7 14.65 -19.92 -29.89
N TRP A 8 15.80 -19.27 -30.08
CA TRP A 8 16.90 -19.37 -29.12
C TRP A 8 16.52 -18.77 -27.76
N MET A 9 15.86 -17.61 -27.72
CA MET A 9 15.36 -16.99 -26.47
C MET A 9 14.34 -17.89 -25.77
N ASP A 10 13.42 -18.54 -26.49
CA ASP A 10 12.44 -19.45 -25.93
C ASP A 10 13.11 -20.68 -25.29
N ARG A 11 14.14 -21.23 -25.95
CA ARG A 11 14.97 -22.31 -25.41
C ARG A 11 15.70 -21.88 -24.14
N LEU A 12 16.38 -20.73 -24.16
CA LEU A 12 17.07 -20.19 -22.98
C LEU A 12 16.12 -19.93 -21.83
N SER A 13 14.93 -19.39 -22.14
CA SER A 13 13.86 -19.14 -21.16
C SER A 13 13.38 -20.42 -20.48
N THR A 14 13.20 -21.48 -21.28
CA THR A 14 12.81 -22.80 -20.76
C THR A 14 13.91 -23.39 -19.88
N MET A 15 15.16 -23.32 -20.30
CA MET A 15 16.31 -23.78 -19.52
C MET A 15 16.43 -23.01 -18.20
N ALA A 16 16.31 -21.67 -18.23
CA ALA A 16 16.36 -20.82 -17.04
C ALA A 16 15.24 -21.17 -16.06
N LYS A 17 14.02 -21.38 -16.57
CA LYS A 17 12.87 -21.80 -15.73
C LYS A 17 13.13 -23.15 -15.07
N THR A 18 13.52 -24.15 -15.84
CA THR A 18 13.72 -25.52 -15.34
C THR A 18 14.84 -25.60 -14.32
N SER A 19 15.99 -24.93 -14.58
CA SER A 19 17.13 -24.91 -13.66
C SER A 19 16.89 -24.13 -12.39
N SER A 20 15.89 -23.22 -12.37
CA SER A 20 15.53 -22.40 -11.21
C SER A 20 14.39 -22.99 -10.36
N MET A 21 13.77 -24.08 -10.81
CA MET A 21 12.69 -24.72 -10.04
C MET A 21 13.26 -25.48 -8.84
N VAL A 22 12.67 -25.23 -7.67
CA VAL A 22 12.92 -26.00 -6.43
C VAL A 22 11.71 -26.89 -6.19
N GLU A 23 11.93 -28.18 -5.98
CA GLU A 23 10.89 -29.15 -5.72
C GLU A 23 10.11 -28.79 -4.45
N ALA A 24 8.77 -28.87 -4.52
CA ALA A 24 7.89 -28.43 -3.43
C ALA A 24 8.15 -29.19 -2.11
N GLU A 25 8.52 -30.46 -2.20
CA GLU A 25 8.78 -31.35 -1.07
C GLU A 25 10.03 -30.91 -0.25
N LEU A 26 11.00 -30.27 -0.90
CA LEU A 26 12.20 -29.78 -0.23
C LEU A 26 11.89 -28.65 0.79
N TYR A 27 10.85 -27.86 0.55
CA TYR A 27 10.45 -26.83 1.51
C TYR A 27 9.96 -27.46 2.83
N ALA A 28 9.19 -28.56 2.75
CA ALA A 28 8.74 -29.30 3.91
C ALA A 28 9.93 -30.04 4.58
N LYS A 29 10.78 -30.70 3.76
CA LYS A 29 11.95 -31.44 4.25
C LYS A 29 12.91 -30.57 5.07
N TYR A 30 13.11 -29.31 4.69
CA TYR A 30 14.00 -28.38 5.37
C TYR A 30 13.26 -27.39 6.29
N ASP A 31 11.98 -27.61 6.56
CA ASP A 31 11.13 -26.74 7.39
C ASP A 31 11.18 -25.25 6.96
N VAL A 32 11.20 -24.99 5.64
CA VAL A 32 11.25 -23.63 5.12
C VAL A 32 9.88 -22.97 5.19
N LYS A 33 9.80 -21.89 5.95
CA LYS A 33 8.58 -21.06 6.08
C LYS A 33 8.44 -20.14 4.86
N ARG A 34 7.77 -20.63 3.79
CA ARG A 34 7.59 -19.85 2.55
C ARG A 34 6.80 -18.57 2.83
N GLY A 35 7.33 -17.43 2.34
CA GLY A 35 6.76 -16.12 2.64
C GLY A 35 6.86 -15.74 4.13
N LEU A 36 7.80 -16.34 4.88
CA LEU A 36 7.99 -16.15 6.32
C LEU A 36 6.72 -16.44 7.14
N ARG A 37 5.93 -17.44 6.67
CA ARG A 37 4.73 -17.91 7.38
C ARG A 37 4.69 -19.42 7.47
N ASP A 38 4.28 -19.90 8.63
CA ASP A 38 4.03 -21.31 8.86
C ASP A 38 2.77 -21.79 8.11
N ILE A 39 2.61 -23.10 7.99
CA ILE A 39 1.44 -23.73 7.33
C ILE A 39 0.10 -23.35 7.99
N ASN A 40 0.11 -23.09 9.30
CA ASN A 40 -1.03 -22.58 10.05
C ASN A 40 -1.27 -21.06 9.84
N GLY A 41 -0.42 -20.37 9.04
CA GLY A 41 -0.49 -18.94 8.75
C GLY A 41 0.14 -18.04 9.81
N LYS A 42 0.77 -18.59 10.87
CA LYS A 42 1.53 -17.80 11.84
C LYS A 42 2.79 -17.23 11.18
N GLY A 43 3.03 -15.92 11.35
CA GLY A 43 4.23 -15.26 10.84
C GLY A 43 5.47 -15.68 11.63
N VAL A 44 6.62 -15.77 10.96
CA VAL A 44 7.93 -15.84 11.63
C VAL A 44 8.19 -14.48 12.28
N LEU A 45 8.56 -14.49 13.56
CA LEU A 45 8.96 -13.27 14.26
C LEU A 45 10.36 -12.85 13.76
N ALA A 46 10.37 -11.84 12.89
CA ALA A 46 11.60 -11.36 12.24
C ALA A 46 12.22 -10.13 12.90
N GLY A 47 11.47 -9.42 13.74
CA GLY A 47 11.93 -8.21 14.43
C GLY A 47 10.94 -7.72 15.48
N LEU A 48 11.32 -6.67 16.17
CA LEU A 48 10.50 -5.95 17.15
C LEU A 48 10.26 -4.52 16.66
N THR A 49 9.11 -3.94 16.99
CA THR A 49 8.78 -2.57 16.61
C THR A 49 7.94 -1.88 17.68
N ASN A 50 8.16 -0.58 17.85
CA ASN A 50 7.32 0.31 18.64
C ASN A 50 6.35 1.14 17.77
N ILE A 51 6.35 0.95 16.44
CA ILE A 51 5.63 1.84 15.51
C ILE A 51 4.15 1.47 15.40
N GLY A 52 3.87 0.20 15.16
CA GLY A 52 2.49 -0.27 14.98
C GLY A 52 2.35 -1.75 15.25
N ASP A 53 1.15 -2.14 15.72
CA ASP A 53 0.82 -3.54 15.98
C ASP A 53 -0.46 -3.94 15.23
N VAL A 54 -0.43 -5.15 14.67
CA VAL A 54 -1.48 -5.71 13.81
C VAL A 54 -1.90 -7.05 14.39
N ILE A 55 -3.03 -7.09 15.07
CA ILE A 55 -3.51 -8.24 15.83
C ILE A 55 -4.78 -8.77 15.18
N GLY A 56 -4.84 -10.06 14.89
CA GLY A 56 -6.02 -10.76 14.34
C GLY A 56 -6.43 -11.98 15.16
N GLN A 57 -5.86 -12.12 16.36
CA GLN A 57 -6.11 -13.27 17.24
C GLN A 57 -6.39 -12.80 18.65
N THR A 58 -7.27 -13.53 19.34
CA THR A 58 -7.50 -13.38 20.78
C THR A 58 -6.72 -14.46 21.50
N VAL A 59 -5.87 -14.07 22.45
CA VAL A 59 -5.11 -14.99 23.29
C VAL A 59 -6.01 -15.48 24.43
N LEU A 60 -6.23 -16.77 24.49
CA LEU A 60 -6.83 -17.48 25.62
C LEU A 60 -5.70 -18.16 26.41
N ALA A 61 -5.91 -18.53 27.67
CA ALA A 61 -4.85 -18.96 28.59
C ALA A 61 -3.76 -19.88 27.99
N ASP A 62 -4.12 -20.85 27.14
CA ASP A 62 -3.18 -21.80 26.53
C ASP A 62 -3.34 -21.90 25.00
N SER A 63 -4.13 -21.02 24.37
CA SER A 63 -4.41 -21.08 22.93
C SER A 63 -4.66 -19.70 22.34
N SER A 64 -4.55 -19.62 21.03
CA SER A 64 -4.86 -18.40 20.26
C SER A 64 -5.92 -18.73 19.23
N VAL A 65 -7.02 -17.99 19.25
CA VAL A 65 -8.14 -18.17 18.32
C VAL A 65 -8.31 -16.95 17.44
N PRO A 66 -8.87 -17.09 16.22
CA PRO A 66 -9.24 -15.95 15.42
C PRO A 66 -10.14 -14.97 16.20
N GLY A 67 -9.77 -13.70 16.21
CA GLY A 67 -10.50 -12.64 16.90
C GLY A 67 -10.69 -11.41 16.02
N PRO A 68 -11.50 -10.42 16.48
CA PRO A 68 -11.61 -9.14 15.82
C PRO A 68 -10.24 -8.52 15.58
N GLY A 69 -10.02 -7.97 14.39
CA GLY A 69 -8.78 -7.29 14.08
C GLY A 69 -8.58 -6.04 14.91
N LYS A 70 -7.35 -5.82 15.38
CA LYS A 70 -6.92 -4.59 16.03
C LYS A 70 -5.71 -4.03 15.30
N LEU A 71 -5.64 -2.73 15.20
CA LEU A 71 -4.52 -1.97 14.69
C LEU A 71 -4.19 -0.87 15.69
N THR A 72 -2.93 -0.78 16.10
CA THR A 72 -2.49 0.33 16.95
C THR A 72 -1.33 1.06 16.29
N TYR A 73 -1.30 2.39 16.46
CA TYR A 73 -0.18 3.24 16.11
C TYR A 73 0.46 3.75 17.39
N ARG A 74 1.71 3.38 17.65
CA ARG A 74 2.40 3.71 18.92
C ARG A 74 1.59 3.34 20.16
N GLY A 75 0.85 2.23 20.09
CA GLY A 75 0.00 1.74 21.18
C GLY A 75 -1.40 2.33 21.26
N ILE A 76 -1.73 3.35 20.48
CA ILE A 76 -3.08 3.95 20.40
C ILE A 76 -3.90 3.16 19.40
N ASP A 77 -5.11 2.71 19.81
CA ASP A 77 -6.03 2.00 18.91
C ASP A 77 -6.50 2.92 17.78
N ILE A 78 -6.55 2.38 16.56
CA ILE A 78 -6.92 3.14 15.37
C ILE A 78 -8.33 3.73 15.46
N ASN A 79 -9.26 3.09 16.17
CA ASN A 79 -10.60 3.63 16.38
C ASN A 79 -10.54 4.86 17.29
N ASP A 80 -9.80 4.77 18.40
CA ASP A 80 -9.64 5.88 19.34
C ASP A 80 -8.94 7.07 18.68
N LEU A 81 -7.92 6.79 17.84
CA LEU A 81 -7.22 7.84 17.07
C LEU A 81 -8.18 8.54 16.11
N VAL A 82 -8.99 7.78 15.35
CA VAL A 82 -9.96 8.34 14.40
C VAL A 82 -11.06 9.12 15.12
N ASP A 83 -11.63 8.55 16.16
CA ASP A 83 -12.69 9.21 16.94
C ASP A 83 -12.16 10.51 17.62
N GLY A 84 -10.85 10.58 17.90
CA GLY A 84 -10.19 11.77 18.46
C GLY A 84 -10.10 12.96 17.51
N PHE A 85 -9.79 12.76 16.25
CA PHE A 85 -9.67 13.86 15.27
C PHE A 85 -10.92 14.09 14.43
N TRP A 86 -11.79 13.09 14.29
CA TRP A 86 -12.97 13.18 13.43
C TRP A 86 -13.92 14.31 13.87
N GLY A 87 -14.23 15.21 12.94
CA GLY A 87 -15.10 16.35 13.20
C GLY A 87 -14.47 17.51 13.99
N GLN A 88 -13.19 17.42 14.36
CA GLN A 88 -12.50 18.48 15.10
C GLN A 88 -11.92 19.60 14.21
N GLY A 89 -12.01 19.47 12.88
CA GLY A 89 -11.44 20.42 11.93
C GLY A 89 -9.90 20.44 11.95
N MET A 90 -9.27 19.36 12.43
CA MET A 90 -7.81 19.17 12.44
C MET A 90 -7.44 18.12 11.40
N GLY A 91 -6.22 18.23 10.81
CA GLY A 91 -5.67 17.22 9.92
C GLY A 91 -5.25 15.98 10.69
N GLY A 92 -6.04 14.91 10.62
CA GLY A 92 -5.74 13.64 11.30
C GLY A 92 -4.49 12.97 10.76
N TYR A 93 -4.17 13.16 9.47
CA TYR A 93 -2.98 12.57 8.90
C TYR A 93 -1.68 13.23 9.40
N GLU A 94 -1.64 14.56 9.52
CA GLU A 94 -0.48 15.26 10.07
C GLU A 94 -0.27 14.91 11.56
N GLU A 95 -1.34 14.80 12.34
CA GLU A 95 -1.27 14.33 13.73
C GLU A 95 -0.75 12.88 13.79
N THR A 96 -1.22 12.01 12.89
CA THR A 96 -0.73 10.63 12.75
C THR A 96 0.73 10.59 12.34
N CYS A 97 1.18 11.46 11.45
CA CYS A 97 2.60 11.58 11.09
C CYS A 97 3.46 11.95 12.31
N TYR A 98 2.99 12.89 13.11
CA TYR A 98 3.68 13.28 14.36
C TYR A 98 3.74 12.10 15.33
N LEU A 99 2.62 11.43 15.57
CA LEU A 99 2.53 10.25 16.44
C LEU A 99 3.51 9.15 16.02
N LEU A 100 3.49 8.76 14.75
CA LEU A 100 4.33 7.67 14.23
C LEU A 100 5.83 7.99 14.31
N LEU A 101 6.22 9.25 14.05
CA LEU A 101 7.63 9.66 14.10
C LEU A 101 8.14 9.84 15.54
N PHE A 102 7.34 10.44 16.43
CA PHE A 102 7.81 10.91 17.74
C PHE A 102 7.25 10.11 18.93
N GLY A 103 6.30 9.20 18.70
CA GLY A 103 5.78 8.28 19.73
C GLY A 103 4.80 8.90 20.72
N LYS A 104 4.33 10.12 20.47
CA LYS A 104 3.30 10.81 21.27
C LYS A 104 2.37 11.64 20.36
N LEU A 105 1.17 11.89 20.81
CA LEU A 105 0.29 12.87 20.19
C LEU A 105 0.82 14.30 20.45
N PRO A 106 0.74 15.18 19.44
CA PRO A 106 1.13 16.58 19.63
C PRO A 106 0.08 17.35 20.44
N ASP A 107 0.48 18.34 21.20
CA ASP A 107 -0.43 19.41 21.59
C ASP A 107 -0.71 20.35 20.40
N ARG A 108 -1.64 21.29 20.56
CA ARG A 108 -2.03 22.18 19.46
C ARG A 108 -0.86 23.02 18.94
N ALA A 109 -0.02 23.52 19.81
CA ALA A 109 1.14 24.34 19.42
C ALA A 109 2.20 23.49 18.71
N GLU A 110 2.42 22.26 19.15
CA GLU A 110 3.31 21.30 18.51
C GLU A 110 2.81 20.94 17.11
N LEU A 111 1.51 20.67 16.95
CA LEU A 111 0.89 20.33 15.65
C LEU A 111 0.99 21.52 14.68
N ASP A 112 0.67 22.73 15.14
CA ASP A 112 0.75 23.93 14.30
C ASP A 112 2.19 24.19 13.81
N ARG A 113 3.20 23.99 14.67
CA ARG A 113 4.62 24.09 14.30
C ARG A 113 5.05 22.99 13.33
N PHE A 114 4.56 21.77 13.53
CA PHE A 114 4.85 20.65 12.67
C PHE A 114 4.26 20.87 11.27
N ASN A 115 3.02 21.33 11.18
CA ASN A 115 2.35 21.67 9.92
C ASN A 115 3.08 22.80 9.19
N ALA A 116 3.52 23.84 9.90
CA ALA A 116 4.32 24.92 9.34
C ALA A 116 5.66 24.40 8.78
N LEU A 117 6.32 23.48 9.50
CA LEU A 117 7.57 22.87 9.07
C LEU A 117 7.36 22.04 7.78
N LEU A 118 6.38 21.13 7.74
CA LEU A 118 6.07 20.36 6.54
C LEU A 118 5.71 21.26 5.37
N SER A 119 4.91 22.30 5.60
CA SER A 119 4.54 23.28 4.57
C SER A 119 5.77 23.99 3.98
N SER A 120 6.74 24.35 4.80
CA SER A 120 7.98 25.01 4.34
C SER A 120 8.82 24.12 3.41
N MET A 121 8.69 22.80 3.55
CA MET A 121 9.41 21.78 2.79
C MET A 121 8.70 21.35 1.50
N ARG A 122 7.43 21.76 1.24
CA ARG A 122 6.63 21.36 0.06
C ARG A 122 7.08 22.02 -1.24
N LYS A 123 8.36 22.00 -1.54
CA LYS A 123 8.91 22.66 -2.75
C LYS A 123 9.95 21.77 -3.41
N LEU A 124 9.87 21.68 -4.73
CA LEU A 124 10.89 21.08 -5.58
C LEU A 124 11.41 22.15 -6.56
N PRO A 125 12.71 22.13 -6.90
CA PRO A 125 13.23 23.03 -7.95
C PRO A 125 12.53 22.83 -9.29
N HIS A 126 12.21 23.89 -9.99
CA HIS A 126 11.52 23.82 -11.29
C HIS A 126 12.25 22.96 -12.32
N ALA A 127 13.58 23.09 -12.41
CA ALA A 127 14.39 22.26 -13.30
C ALA A 127 14.25 20.77 -12.95
N PHE A 128 14.30 20.42 -11.67
CA PHE A 128 14.12 19.03 -11.25
C PHE A 128 12.73 18.48 -11.60
N VAL A 129 11.66 19.26 -11.38
CA VAL A 129 10.29 18.85 -11.76
C VAL A 129 10.18 18.63 -13.25
N HIS A 130 10.71 19.58 -14.06
CA HIS A 130 10.70 19.47 -15.52
C HIS A 130 11.47 18.24 -15.99
N ASP A 131 12.70 18.07 -15.56
CA ASP A 131 13.62 17.08 -16.12
C ASP A 131 13.34 15.66 -15.57
N SER A 132 13.05 15.54 -14.28
CA SER A 132 12.89 14.23 -13.63
C SER A 132 11.45 13.72 -13.64
N ILE A 133 10.43 14.60 -13.70
CA ILE A 133 9.02 14.17 -13.64
C ILE A 133 8.36 14.29 -15.02
N PHE A 134 8.42 15.46 -15.66
CA PHE A 134 7.69 15.68 -16.91
C PHE A 134 8.40 15.08 -18.12
N THR A 135 9.72 15.20 -18.20
CA THR A 135 10.50 14.65 -19.32
C THR A 135 10.60 13.13 -19.24
N LEU A 136 10.84 12.57 -18.04
CA LEU A 136 10.98 11.12 -17.80
C LEU A 136 9.67 10.44 -17.38
N SER A 137 8.51 10.97 -17.82
CA SER A 137 7.22 10.38 -17.47
C SER A 137 7.13 8.89 -17.84
N SER A 138 6.57 8.08 -16.96
CA SER A 138 6.39 6.63 -17.12
C SER A 138 4.92 6.28 -17.41
N PRO A 139 4.63 5.19 -18.15
CA PRO A 139 3.27 4.66 -18.25
C PRO A 139 2.73 4.10 -16.92
N ASP A 140 3.58 3.99 -15.92
CA ASP A 140 3.25 3.53 -14.56
C ASP A 140 3.67 4.60 -13.55
N ILE A 141 2.68 5.15 -12.81
CA ILE A 141 2.90 6.27 -11.90
C ILE A 141 3.79 5.87 -10.72
N MET A 142 3.64 4.65 -10.19
CA MET A 142 4.51 4.16 -9.11
C MET A 142 5.97 4.03 -9.55
N ASN A 143 6.18 3.68 -10.82
CA ASN A 143 7.54 3.67 -11.41
C ASN A 143 8.09 5.09 -11.51
N ALA A 144 7.30 6.06 -12.00
CA ALA A 144 7.70 7.47 -12.05
C ALA A 144 8.02 8.02 -10.65
N MET A 145 7.20 7.70 -9.64
CA MET A 145 7.47 8.09 -8.25
C MET A 145 8.78 7.50 -7.73
N ALA A 146 9.05 6.21 -7.97
CA ALA A 146 10.28 5.56 -7.55
C ALA A 146 11.52 6.19 -8.20
N GLN A 147 11.47 6.48 -9.49
CA GLN A 147 12.53 7.21 -10.22
C GLN A 147 12.75 8.61 -9.62
N THR A 148 11.65 9.34 -9.38
CA THR A 148 11.72 10.70 -8.82
C THR A 148 12.34 10.68 -7.42
N VAL A 149 11.90 9.75 -6.55
CA VAL A 149 12.43 9.64 -5.18
C VAL A 149 13.92 9.31 -5.20
N LEU A 150 14.36 8.35 -6.02
CA LEU A 150 15.78 8.03 -6.14
C LEU A 150 16.60 9.22 -6.66
N SER A 151 16.05 10.00 -7.59
CA SER A 151 16.69 11.19 -8.15
C SER A 151 16.81 12.34 -7.15
N LEU A 152 16.02 12.38 -6.06
CA LEU A 152 16.16 13.39 -5.01
C LEU A 152 17.52 13.35 -4.32
N TYR A 153 18.20 12.22 -4.37
CA TYR A 153 19.58 12.04 -3.87
C TYR A 153 20.51 13.17 -4.35
N VAL A 154 20.40 13.58 -5.61
CA VAL A 154 21.29 14.62 -6.19
C VAL A 154 21.00 16.03 -5.68
N LEU A 155 19.84 16.26 -5.06
CA LEU A 155 19.46 17.54 -4.47
C LEU A 155 19.89 17.67 -2.99
N ASP A 156 20.19 16.55 -2.36
CA ASP A 156 20.57 16.52 -0.93
C ASP A 156 22.08 16.77 -0.77
N LYS A 157 22.43 17.65 0.17
CA LYS A 157 23.85 17.95 0.47
C LYS A 157 24.52 16.87 1.31
N GLN A 158 23.75 16.02 1.99
CA GLN A 158 24.23 14.96 2.86
C GLN A 158 23.39 13.68 2.64
N PRO A 159 23.32 13.15 1.40
CA PRO A 159 22.40 12.07 1.08
C PRO A 159 22.73 10.78 1.85
N ASP A 160 24.02 10.47 2.05
CA ASP A 160 24.50 9.23 2.67
C ASP A 160 24.61 9.29 4.21
N ALA A 161 24.37 10.45 4.83
CA ALA A 161 24.45 10.57 6.27
C ALA A 161 23.25 9.85 6.94
N THR A 162 23.55 8.84 7.76
CA THR A 162 22.55 7.96 8.40
C THR A 162 22.33 8.29 9.88
N ASP A 163 22.90 9.40 10.37
CA ASP A 163 22.58 9.88 11.70
C ASP A 163 21.11 10.32 11.82
N ILE A 164 20.52 10.13 13.00
CA ILE A 164 19.08 10.35 13.20
C ILE A 164 18.62 11.76 12.83
N PRO A 165 19.34 12.85 13.18
CA PRO A 165 18.94 14.19 12.74
C PRO A 165 18.83 14.35 11.23
N ASN A 166 19.78 13.82 10.46
CA ASN A 166 19.74 13.90 9.00
C ASN A 166 18.63 13.02 8.40
N VAL A 167 18.49 11.79 8.88
CA VAL A 167 17.42 10.89 8.42
C VAL A 167 16.04 11.45 8.75
N LEU A 168 15.86 12.09 9.91
CA LEU A 168 14.61 12.78 10.25
C LEU A 168 14.35 13.94 9.29
N ARG A 169 15.35 14.77 8.99
CA ARG A 169 15.24 15.86 8.00
C ARG A 169 14.80 15.32 6.63
N GLN A 170 15.43 14.25 6.14
CA GLN A 170 15.09 13.59 4.89
C GLN A 170 13.66 13.01 4.93
N SER A 171 13.27 12.40 6.04
CA SER A 171 11.92 11.84 6.25
C SER A 171 10.85 12.92 6.21
N LEU A 172 11.03 14.03 6.92
CA LEU A 172 10.10 15.16 6.91
C LEU A 172 9.96 15.77 5.52
N PHE A 173 11.09 15.93 4.82
CA PHE A 173 11.08 16.39 3.43
C PHE A 173 10.28 15.45 2.53
N LEU A 174 10.52 14.13 2.59
CA LEU A 174 9.79 13.16 1.81
C LEU A 174 8.29 13.17 2.13
N ILE A 175 7.89 13.18 3.41
CA ILE A 175 6.48 13.27 3.81
C ILE A 175 5.82 14.53 3.20
N ALA A 176 6.52 15.66 3.23
CA ALA A 176 6.00 16.91 2.72
C ALA A 176 5.81 16.93 1.19
N ILE A 177 6.71 16.28 0.42
CA ILE A 177 6.71 16.34 -1.05
C ILE A 177 6.06 15.13 -1.73
N PHE A 178 5.78 14.02 -1.04
CA PHE A 178 5.17 12.83 -1.66
C PHE A 178 3.82 13.13 -2.34
N PRO A 179 2.92 13.92 -1.73
CA PRO A 179 1.69 14.35 -2.41
C PRO A 179 1.97 15.08 -3.73
N LEU A 180 2.96 15.97 -3.73
CA LEU A 180 3.38 16.72 -4.89
C LEU A 180 3.94 15.81 -6.00
N ILE A 181 4.84 14.89 -5.63
CA ILE A 181 5.41 13.90 -6.56
C ILE A 181 4.31 13.04 -7.17
N ALA A 182 3.40 12.49 -6.35
CA ALA A 182 2.32 11.62 -6.82
C ALA A 182 1.43 12.34 -7.84
N VAL A 183 0.98 13.56 -7.52
CA VAL A 183 0.12 14.34 -8.42
C VAL A 183 0.86 14.76 -9.69
N TYR A 184 2.11 15.19 -9.60
CA TYR A 184 2.87 15.62 -10.77
C TYR A 184 3.21 14.45 -11.69
N CYS A 185 3.56 13.28 -11.13
CA CYS A 185 3.73 12.07 -11.91
C CYS A 185 2.42 11.65 -12.61
N TYR A 186 1.27 11.78 -11.94
CA TYR A 186 -0.03 11.54 -12.56
C TYR A 186 -0.32 12.56 -13.68
N ARG A 187 -0.08 13.85 -13.47
CA ARG A 187 -0.30 14.88 -14.49
C ARG A 187 0.58 14.66 -15.72
N ALA A 188 1.85 14.31 -15.52
CA ALA A 188 2.76 13.92 -16.60
C ALA A 188 2.25 12.68 -17.37
N HIS A 189 1.79 11.66 -16.63
CA HIS A 189 1.18 10.46 -17.19
C HIS A 189 -0.08 10.78 -17.99
N ALA A 190 -1.03 11.54 -17.43
CA ALA A 190 -2.28 11.91 -18.07
C ALA A 190 -2.06 12.74 -19.35
N TYR A 191 -1.08 13.62 -19.34
CA TYR A 191 -0.67 14.39 -20.53
C TYR A 191 -0.07 13.49 -21.61
N ARG A 192 0.92 12.67 -21.25
CA ARG A 192 1.70 11.90 -22.24
C ARG A 192 0.95 10.68 -22.76
N TYR A 193 0.22 9.97 -21.90
CA TYR A 193 -0.44 8.71 -22.23
C TYR A 193 -1.97 8.83 -22.31
N GLY A 194 -2.57 9.75 -21.54
CA GLY A 194 -4.02 9.97 -21.50
C GLY A 194 -4.54 11.03 -22.45
N LYS A 195 -3.68 11.71 -23.23
CA LYS A 195 -4.04 12.81 -24.16
C LYS A 195 -4.81 13.94 -23.47
N ARG A 196 -4.55 14.21 -22.18
CA ARG A 196 -5.15 15.30 -21.41
C ARG A 196 -4.23 16.52 -21.42
N SER A 197 -4.79 17.70 -21.21
CA SER A 197 -3.99 18.93 -21.01
C SER A 197 -3.12 18.81 -19.76
N LEU A 198 -1.92 19.38 -19.81
CA LEU A 198 -1.03 19.44 -18.65
C LEU A 198 -1.45 20.62 -17.77
N ILE A 199 -2.24 20.34 -16.74
CA ILE A 199 -2.68 21.31 -15.75
C ILE A 199 -1.88 21.08 -14.48
N ILE A 200 -1.16 22.11 -14.01
CA ILE A 200 -0.31 22.03 -12.83
C ILE A 200 -0.77 23.06 -11.81
N HIS A 201 -1.21 22.57 -10.66
CA HIS A 201 -1.49 23.39 -9.50
C HIS A 201 -0.36 23.24 -8.48
N SER A 202 0.12 24.37 -7.96
CA SER A 202 1.12 24.38 -6.87
C SER A 202 0.46 24.11 -5.54
N PRO A 203 1.16 23.43 -4.61
CA PRO A 203 0.65 23.23 -3.27
C PRO A 203 0.49 24.56 -2.53
N GLN A 204 -0.53 24.66 -1.72
CA GLN A 204 -0.83 25.83 -0.91
C GLN A 204 -0.36 25.61 0.54
N ALA A 205 0.34 26.61 1.11
CA ALA A 205 0.97 26.50 2.41
C ALA A 205 -0.01 26.28 3.58
N LYS A 206 -1.22 26.85 3.46
CA LYS A 206 -2.24 26.79 4.53
C LYS A 206 -3.12 25.54 4.50
N LEU A 207 -3.02 24.73 3.44
CA LEU A 207 -3.84 23.54 3.28
C LEU A 207 -3.17 22.32 3.91
N SER A 208 -4.01 21.42 4.44
CA SER A 208 -3.60 20.07 4.87
C SER A 208 -3.01 19.26 3.70
N ILE A 209 -2.40 18.12 4.00
CA ILE A 209 -1.93 17.18 2.96
C ILE A 209 -3.10 16.68 2.13
N ALA A 210 -4.22 16.31 2.75
CA ALA A 210 -5.42 15.84 2.05
C ALA A 210 -6.03 16.93 1.15
N ALA A 211 -6.18 18.15 1.67
CA ALA A 211 -6.68 19.29 0.90
C ALA A 211 -5.78 19.62 -0.29
N ASN A 212 -4.46 19.62 -0.09
CA ASN A 212 -3.49 19.84 -1.18
C ASN A 212 -3.57 18.76 -2.24
N LEU A 213 -3.76 17.49 -1.88
CA LEU A 213 -3.95 16.41 -2.84
C LEU A 213 -5.17 16.66 -3.73
N LEU A 214 -6.34 16.98 -3.15
CA LEU A 214 -7.56 17.26 -3.91
C LEU A 214 -7.41 18.48 -4.79
N GLN A 215 -6.90 19.59 -4.23
CA GLN A 215 -6.68 20.84 -4.92
C GLN A 215 -5.73 20.70 -6.12
N MET A 216 -4.62 19.96 -5.96
CA MET A 216 -3.64 19.74 -7.04
C MET A 216 -4.12 18.72 -8.08
N LEU A 217 -4.92 17.72 -7.66
CA LEU A 217 -5.36 16.62 -8.52
C LEU A 217 -6.55 17.02 -9.40
N ARG A 218 -7.39 17.96 -9.00
CA ARG A 218 -8.57 18.39 -9.76
C ARG A 218 -8.25 19.58 -10.67
N ASP A 219 -8.85 19.59 -11.84
CA ASP A 219 -8.58 20.64 -12.84
C ASP A 219 -9.09 22.02 -12.38
N ASP A 220 -10.20 22.04 -11.65
CA ASP A 220 -10.83 23.22 -11.07
C ASP A 220 -10.36 23.55 -9.64
N SER A 221 -9.51 22.72 -9.06
CA SER A 221 -9.04 22.83 -7.67
C SER A 221 -10.15 22.78 -6.60
N ALA A 222 -11.38 22.42 -6.97
CA ALA A 222 -12.53 22.46 -6.07
C ALA A 222 -12.69 21.15 -5.28
N TYR A 223 -13.04 21.25 -4.01
CA TYR A 223 -13.39 20.13 -3.15
C TYR A 223 -14.29 20.60 -2.00
N THR A 224 -15.02 19.67 -1.36
CA THR A 224 -15.83 19.96 -0.18
C THR A 224 -15.08 19.60 1.11
N PRO A 225 -15.47 20.18 2.26
CA PRO A 225 -14.89 19.79 3.55
C PRO A 225 -15.04 18.29 3.85
N LEU A 226 -16.16 17.67 3.46
CA LEU A 226 -16.38 16.23 3.65
C LEU A 226 -15.43 15.39 2.79
N GLU A 227 -15.15 15.81 1.56
CA GLU A 227 -14.18 15.16 0.70
C GLU A 227 -12.76 15.22 1.28
N GLU A 228 -12.37 16.38 1.83
CA GLU A 228 -11.09 16.54 2.51
C GLU A 228 -10.99 15.60 3.73
N GLN A 229 -11.99 15.62 4.61
CA GLN A 229 -12.02 14.77 5.82
C GLN A 229 -11.93 13.28 5.48
N LEU A 230 -12.63 12.82 4.45
CA LEU A 230 -12.61 11.42 4.06
C LEU A 230 -11.31 11.00 3.38
N LEU A 231 -10.69 11.89 2.60
CA LEU A 231 -9.35 11.60 2.08
C LEU A 231 -8.32 11.58 3.21
N ASP A 232 -8.39 12.51 4.15
CA ASP A 232 -7.54 12.55 5.34
C ASP A 232 -7.67 11.26 6.16
N LEU A 233 -8.90 10.81 6.43
CA LEU A 233 -9.17 9.53 7.06
C LEU A 233 -8.52 8.36 6.30
N ALA A 234 -8.66 8.32 4.97
CA ALA A 234 -8.03 7.27 4.18
C ALA A 234 -6.50 7.28 4.30
N LEU A 235 -5.89 8.46 4.36
CA LEU A 235 -4.45 8.61 4.59
C LEU A 235 -4.05 8.08 5.96
N VAL A 236 -4.80 8.38 7.01
CA VAL A 236 -4.56 7.84 8.37
C VAL A 236 -4.62 6.32 8.36
N LEU A 237 -5.67 5.71 7.77
CA LEU A 237 -5.87 4.26 7.80
C LEU A 237 -4.82 3.46 7.00
N HIS A 238 -4.12 4.10 6.07
CA HIS A 238 -3.05 3.48 5.29
C HIS A 238 -1.64 3.82 5.79
N ALA A 239 -1.50 4.73 6.74
CA ALA A 239 -0.20 5.28 7.18
C ALA A 239 0.76 4.23 7.70
N GLU A 240 0.27 3.21 8.42
CA GLU A 240 1.09 2.15 9.00
C GLU A 240 0.33 0.81 9.06
N HIS A 241 1.06 -0.30 9.00
CA HIS A 241 0.47 -1.64 9.12
C HIS A 241 1.49 -2.71 9.56
N GLY A 242 2.32 -2.37 10.53
CA GLY A 242 3.33 -3.23 11.14
C GLY A 242 4.61 -3.43 10.33
N GLY A 243 5.70 -3.68 11.03
CA GLY A 243 7.04 -3.88 10.43
C GLY A 243 7.15 -5.11 9.52
N GLY A 244 6.26 -6.10 9.67
CA GLY A 244 6.17 -7.27 8.81
C GLY A 244 5.38 -7.05 7.50
N ASN A 245 4.80 -5.87 7.27
CA ASN A 245 4.24 -5.51 5.98
C ASN A 245 5.34 -5.51 4.92
N ASN A 246 5.06 -6.03 3.71
CA ASN A 246 6.09 -6.29 2.71
C ASN A 246 6.95 -5.06 2.38
N SER A 247 6.35 -3.88 2.23
CA SER A 247 7.10 -2.65 1.95
C SER A 247 7.82 -2.09 3.18
N SER A 248 7.26 -2.22 4.39
CA SER A 248 7.93 -1.86 5.63
C SER A 248 9.12 -2.81 5.90
N PHE A 249 8.94 -4.11 5.66
CA PHE A 249 10.02 -5.08 5.78
C PHE A 249 11.14 -4.84 4.74
N ALA A 250 10.78 -4.47 3.51
CA ALA A 250 11.78 -4.05 2.51
C ALA A 250 12.57 -2.82 2.99
N THR A 251 11.91 -1.87 3.66
CA THR A 251 12.57 -0.72 4.28
C THR A 251 13.56 -1.15 5.35
N HIS A 252 13.20 -2.08 6.24
CA HIS A 252 14.12 -2.64 7.24
C HIS A 252 15.31 -3.32 6.60
N VAL A 253 15.07 -4.24 5.63
CA VAL A 253 16.12 -4.99 4.95
C VAL A 253 17.14 -4.04 4.30
N VAL A 254 16.65 -3.05 3.54
CA VAL A 254 17.51 -2.13 2.81
C VAL A 254 18.20 -1.14 3.76
N THR A 255 17.52 -0.65 4.78
CA THR A 255 18.09 0.20 5.82
C THR A 255 19.23 -0.51 6.58
N SER A 256 19.07 -1.80 6.89
CA SER A 256 20.07 -2.59 7.63
C SER A 256 21.41 -2.73 6.92
N SER A 257 21.45 -2.46 5.61
CA SER A 257 22.71 -2.40 4.82
C SER A 257 23.50 -1.11 5.02
N GLY A 258 22.93 -0.10 5.69
CA GLY A 258 23.57 1.21 5.88
C GLY A 258 23.41 2.18 4.71
N THR A 259 22.51 1.92 3.75
CA THR A 259 22.29 2.78 2.57
C THR A 259 21.51 4.08 2.92
N ASP A 260 21.46 4.99 1.96
CA ASP A 260 20.76 6.26 2.04
C ASP A 260 19.23 6.12 2.15
N THR A 261 18.56 7.21 2.54
CA THR A 261 17.10 7.24 2.73
C THR A 261 16.33 7.09 1.42
N TYR A 262 16.81 7.70 0.34
CA TYR A 262 16.11 7.67 -0.96
C TYR A 262 16.10 6.28 -1.55
N SER A 263 17.20 5.55 -1.45
CA SER A 263 17.30 4.13 -1.85
C SER A 263 16.37 3.23 -1.03
N ALA A 264 16.31 3.42 0.30
CA ALA A 264 15.44 2.63 1.16
C ALA A 264 13.95 2.86 0.83
N ILE A 265 13.52 4.11 0.63
CA ILE A 265 12.15 4.46 0.27
C ILE A 265 11.81 4.02 -1.16
N THR A 266 12.77 4.08 -2.09
CA THR A 266 12.57 3.55 -3.45
C THR A 266 12.34 2.03 -3.43
N ALA A 267 13.03 1.28 -2.58
CA ALA A 267 12.78 -0.15 -2.40
C ALA A 267 11.38 -0.43 -1.84
N ALA A 268 10.91 0.39 -0.88
CA ALA A 268 9.56 0.31 -0.35
C ALA A 268 8.49 0.58 -1.43
N LEU A 269 8.70 1.59 -2.28
CA LEU A 269 7.85 1.88 -3.44
C LEU A 269 7.80 0.71 -4.43
N GLY A 270 8.95 0.11 -4.74
CA GLY A 270 9.03 -1.07 -5.59
C GLY A 270 8.26 -2.26 -5.02
N SER A 271 8.31 -2.47 -3.71
CA SER A 271 7.52 -3.49 -3.01
C SER A 271 6.02 -3.18 -3.07
N LEU A 272 5.61 -1.93 -2.77
CA LEU A 272 4.20 -1.54 -2.77
C LEU A 272 3.57 -1.60 -4.17
N LYS A 273 4.31 -1.28 -5.23
CA LYS A 273 3.88 -1.36 -6.61
C LYS A 273 3.38 -2.75 -7.01
N GLY A 274 3.88 -3.81 -6.39
CA GLY A 274 3.57 -5.18 -6.74
C GLY A 274 2.06 -5.49 -6.64
N PRO A 275 1.46 -6.20 -7.63
CA PRO A 275 0.03 -6.45 -7.68
C PRO A 275 -0.49 -7.31 -6.52
N LYS A 276 0.39 -8.00 -5.80
CA LYS A 276 0.06 -8.77 -4.60
C LYS A 276 0.09 -7.92 -3.32
N HIS A 277 0.46 -6.64 -3.41
CA HIS A 277 0.57 -5.72 -2.28
C HIS A 277 -0.34 -4.50 -2.48
N GLY A 278 0.08 -3.46 -3.21
CA GLY A 278 -0.67 -2.20 -3.31
C GLY A 278 -1.72 -2.14 -4.42
N GLY A 279 -1.85 -3.15 -5.28
CA GLY A 279 -2.77 -3.13 -6.42
C GLY A 279 -4.16 -3.73 -6.16
N ALA A 280 -4.48 -4.11 -4.92
CA ALA A 280 -5.71 -4.86 -4.62
C ALA A 280 -6.98 -4.01 -4.77
N ASN A 281 -6.96 -2.73 -4.37
CA ASN A 281 -8.13 -1.86 -4.46
C ASN A 281 -8.57 -1.56 -5.90
N ILE A 282 -7.64 -1.46 -6.85
CA ILE A 282 -7.96 -1.32 -8.29
C ILE A 282 -8.71 -2.56 -8.77
N LYS A 283 -8.28 -3.75 -8.36
CA LYS A 283 -8.94 -5.01 -8.71
C LYS A 283 -10.34 -5.11 -8.12
N VAL A 284 -10.57 -4.62 -6.89
CA VAL A 284 -11.91 -4.52 -6.30
C VAL A 284 -12.81 -3.69 -7.19
N VAL A 285 -12.38 -2.48 -7.54
CA VAL A 285 -13.19 -1.58 -8.39
C VAL A 285 -13.49 -2.21 -9.75
N GLN A 286 -12.50 -2.82 -10.40
CA GLN A 286 -12.69 -3.50 -11.68
C GLN A 286 -13.68 -4.67 -11.59
N MET A 287 -13.61 -5.46 -10.52
CA MET A 287 -14.53 -6.56 -10.24
C MET A 287 -15.97 -6.05 -10.03
N ILE A 288 -16.14 -4.98 -9.25
CA ILE A 288 -17.46 -4.38 -9.03
C ILE A 288 -18.03 -3.82 -10.33
N GLU A 289 -17.22 -3.15 -11.15
CA GLU A 289 -17.68 -2.67 -12.46
C GLU A 289 -18.05 -3.80 -13.42
N ASP A 290 -17.34 -4.93 -13.37
CA ASP A 290 -17.71 -6.11 -14.14
C ASP A 290 -19.01 -6.72 -13.64
N LEU A 291 -19.20 -6.81 -12.31
CA LEU A 291 -20.47 -7.23 -11.70
C LEU A 291 -21.62 -6.35 -12.19
N LYS A 292 -21.47 -5.02 -12.10
CA LYS A 292 -22.51 -4.05 -12.50
C LYS A 292 -22.91 -4.17 -13.97
N LYS A 293 -22.03 -4.64 -14.84
CA LYS A 293 -22.32 -4.88 -16.25
C LYS A 293 -23.05 -6.22 -16.50
N ASN A 294 -22.82 -7.20 -15.65
CA ASN A 294 -23.30 -8.57 -15.86
C ASN A 294 -24.48 -8.96 -14.95
N VAL A 295 -24.83 -8.14 -13.97
CA VAL A 295 -25.98 -8.32 -13.07
C VAL A 295 -27.02 -7.24 -13.39
N ALA A 296 -28.22 -7.65 -13.80
CA ALA A 296 -29.27 -6.73 -14.22
C ALA A 296 -29.90 -6.01 -13.03
N ASP A 297 -30.08 -6.71 -11.92
CA ASP A 297 -30.67 -6.20 -10.69
C ASP A 297 -29.76 -6.42 -9.49
N TRP A 298 -29.14 -5.33 -9.00
CA TRP A 298 -28.25 -5.36 -7.84
C TRP A 298 -28.97 -5.48 -6.50
N GLU A 299 -30.29 -5.24 -6.48
CA GLU A 299 -31.11 -5.42 -5.30
C GLU A 299 -31.45 -6.90 -5.08
N SER A 300 -31.43 -7.70 -6.13
CA SER A 300 -31.63 -9.14 -6.06
C SER A 300 -30.42 -9.88 -5.46
N ASP A 301 -30.59 -10.41 -4.26
CA ASP A 301 -29.58 -11.22 -3.58
C ASP A 301 -29.15 -12.43 -4.43
N ALA A 302 -30.13 -13.10 -5.06
CA ALA A 302 -29.88 -14.29 -5.88
C ALA A 302 -29.00 -13.99 -7.10
N GLN A 303 -29.20 -12.83 -7.78
CA GLN A 303 -28.38 -12.46 -8.94
C GLN A 303 -26.97 -12.08 -8.53
N VAL A 304 -26.80 -11.38 -7.41
CA VAL A 304 -25.48 -11.00 -6.88
C VAL A 304 -24.72 -12.25 -6.43
N GLU A 305 -25.39 -13.17 -5.70
CA GLU A 305 -24.80 -14.44 -5.24
C GLU A 305 -24.36 -15.33 -6.40
N ASP A 306 -25.20 -15.45 -7.46
CA ASP A 306 -24.86 -16.19 -8.69
C ASP A 306 -23.58 -15.63 -9.34
N TYR A 307 -23.47 -14.31 -9.45
CA TYR A 307 -22.28 -13.69 -10.01
C TYR A 307 -21.03 -13.93 -9.14
N LEU A 308 -21.13 -13.79 -7.81
CA LEU A 308 -20.04 -14.07 -6.88
C LEU A 308 -19.61 -15.55 -6.96
N SER A 309 -20.57 -16.45 -7.12
CA SER A 309 -20.30 -17.88 -7.34
C SER A 309 -19.52 -18.12 -8.64
N LYS A 310 -19.87 -17.41 -9.72
CA LYS A 310 -19.11 -17.45 -10.99
C LYS A 310 -17.67 -16.95 -10.82
N LEU A 311 -17.44 -15.92 -9.99
CA LEU A 311 -16.07 -15.46 -9.67
C LEU A 311 -15.27 -16.59 -9.03
N VAL A 312 -15.78 -17.19 -7.96
CA VAL A 312 -15.09 -18.25 -7.20
C VAL A 312 -14.84 -19.48 -8.07
N ASN A 313 -15.78 -19.82 -8.98
CA ASN A 313 -15.69 -20.93 -9.95
C ASN A 313 -14.84 -20.60 -11.19
N LYS A 314 -14.18 -19.43 -11.26
CA LYS A 314 -13.27 -19.00 -12.34
C LYS A 314 -13.97 -18.85 -13.70
N THR A 315 -15.25 -18.50 -13.71
CA THR A 315 -16.05 -18.35 -14.94
C THR A 315 -16.43 -16.89 -15.25
N ALA A 316 -16.16 -15.96 -14.31
CA ALA A 316 -16.41 -14.54 -14.48
C ALA A 316 -15.15 -13.68 -14.26
N PHE A 317 -15.20 -12.42 -14.68
CA PHE A 317 -14.15 -11.42 -14.56
C PHE A 317 -12.79 -11.91 -15.10
N ASP A 318 -11.75 -11.92 -14.30
CA ASP A 318 -10.38 -12.32 -14.70
C ASP A 318 -10.09 -13.81 -14.51
N ARG A 319 -11.07 -14.60 -14.12
CA ARG A 319 -11.02 -16.06 -13.96
C ARG A 319 -9.94 -16.58 -12.99
N THR A 320 -9.52 -15.75 -12.06
CA THR A 320 -8.55 -16.15 -11.02
C THR A 320 -9.19 -16.97 -9.91
N GLY A 321 -10.51 -16.88 -9.74
CA GLY A 321 -11.26 -17.48 -8.64
C GLY A 321 -11.16 -16.67 -7.36
N LEU A 322 -10.86 -15.37 -7.46
CA LEU A 322 -10.76 -14.45 -6.33
C LEU A 322 -11.96 -13.50 -6.29
N ILE A 323 -12.54 -13.31 -5.11
CA ILE A 323 -13.32 -12.12 -4.80
C ILE A 323 -12.34 -11.14 -4.17
N TYR A 324 -11.99 -10.10 -4.92
CA TYR A 324 -10.99 -9.11 -4.50
C TYR A 324 -11.50 -8.27 -3.34
N GLY A 325 -10.60 -7.83 -2.47
CA GLY A 325 -10.94 -7.09 -1.25
C GLY A 325 -11.27 -7.99 -0.07
N PHE A 326 -11.11 -9.32 -0.20
CA PHE A 326 -11.34 -10.30 0.86
C PHE A 326 -10.08 -11.09 1.17
N GLY A 327 -9.90 -11.38 2.48
CA GLY A 327 -8.75 -12.07 3.01
C GLY A 327 -7.59 -11.14 3.35
N HIS A 328 -6.87 -11.49 4.41
CA HIS A 328 -5.73 -10.76 4.92
C HIS A 328 -4.75 -11.72 5.58
N ALA A 329 -3.48 -11.36 5.60
CA ALA A 329 -2.44 -12.18 6.20
C ALA A 329 -2.63 -12.38 7.73
N VAL A 330 -3.22 -11.38 8.42
CA VAL A 330 -3.44 -11.36 9.86
C VAL A 330 -4.93 -11.39 10.18
N TYR A 331 -5.72 -10.49 9.62
CA TYR A 331 -7.15 -10.37 9.91
C TYR A 331 -7.96 -11.48 9.24
N SER A 332 -8.76 -12.18 10.03
CA SER A 332 -9.64 -13.24 9.53
C SER A 332 -11.11 -13.03 9.92
N VAL A 333 -11.37 -12.27 10.98
CA VAL A 333 -12.73 -11.97 11.47
C VAL A 333 -13.16 -10.58 11.00
N SER A 334 -12.33 -9.56 11.18
CA SER A 334 -12.58 -8.20 10.72
C SER A 334 -11.28 -7.42 10.54
N ASP A 335 -11.27 -6.46 9.62
CA ASP A 335 -10.22 -5.44 9.49
C ASP A 335 -10.77 -4.12 10.06
N PRO A 336 -10.18 -3.56 11.13
CA PRO A 336 -10.71 -2.35 11.77
C PRO A 336 -10.77 -1.15 10.80
N ARG A 337 -9.86 -1.07 9.84
CA ARG A 337 -9.83 -0.01 8.83
C ARG A 337 -11.04 -0.07 7.90
N THR A 338 -11.44 -1.29 7.53
CA THR A 338 -12.65 -1.54 6.72
C THR A 338 -13.90 -1.08 7.44
N LEU A 339 -14.02 -1.41 8.72
CA LEU A 339 -15.17 -1.02 9.55
C LEU A 339 -15.26 0.51 9.69
N ILE A 340 -14.13 1.18 9.88
CA ILE A 340 -14.05 2.64 9.97
C ILE A 340 -14.46 3.27 8.64
N LEU A 341 -13.90 2.84 7.50
CA LEU A 341 -14.26 3.38 6.19
C LEU A 341 -15.74 3.20 5.90
N ARG A 342 -16.31 2.01 6.13
CA ARG A 342 -17.72 1.73 5.94
C ARG A 342 -18.60 2.69 6.75
N ARG A 343 -18.23 2.98 8.01
CA ARG A 343 -18.97 3.92 8.89
C ARG A 343 -19.02 5.33 8.30
N HIS A 344 -17.89 5.82 7.77
CA HIS A 344 -17.73 7.21 7.38
C HIS A 344 -18.07 7.52 5.91
N VAL A 345 -17.99 6.53 5.02
CA VAL A 345 -18.22 6.76 3.57
C VAL A 345 -19.68 7.05 3.22
N LYS A 346 -20.62 6.71 4.10
CA LYS A 346 -22.08 6.76 3.85
C LYS A 346 -22.58 8.17 3.53
N ASP A 347 -22.06 9.18 4.22
CA ASP A 347 -22.51 10.57 4.01
C ASP A 347 -22.05 11.09 2.65
N LEU A 348 -20.82 10.78 2.23
CA LEU A 348 -20.36 11.14 0.88
C LEU A 348 -21.12 10.34 -0.19
N ALA A 349 -21.40 9.06 0.05
CA ALA A 349 -22.21 8.26 -0.87
C ALA A 349 -23.61 8.86 -1.06
N ARG A 350 -24.22 9.41 0.01
CA ARG A 350 -25.49 10.13 -0.05
C ARG A 350 -25.37 11.43 -0.86
N GLU A 351 -24.34 12.26 -0.56
CA GLU A 351 -24.09 13.51 -1.27
C GLU A 351 -23.87 13.30 -2.78
N LYS A 352 -23.18 12.21 -3.13
CA LYS A 352 -22.88 11.86 -4.54
C LYS A 352 -23.99 11.02 -5.21
N GLY A 353 -25.12 10.72 -4.54
CA GLY A 353 -26.20 9.89 -5.10
C GLY A 353 -25.78 8.43 -5.35
N LYS A 354 -24.92 7.87 -4.50
CA LYS A 354 -24.31 6.53 -4.66
C LYS A 354 -24.68 5.54 -3.54
N LEU A 355 -25.81 5.78 -2.84
CA LEU A 355 -26.25 4.88 -1.77
C LEU A 355 -26.60 3.46 -2.27
N ALA A 356 -27.19 3.32 -3.48
CA ALA A 356 -27.45 2.01 -4.08
C ALA A 356 -26.15 1.24 -4.35
N GLU A 357 -25.09 1.93 -4.77
CA GLU A 357 -23.78 1.31 -4.97
C GLU A 357 -23.14 0.92 -3.63
N LEU A 358 -23.27 1.73 -2.58
CA LEU A 358 -22.83 1.38 -1.23
C LEU A 358 -23.56 0.13 -0.72
N ALA A 359 -24.88 0.04 -0.92
CA ALA A 359 -25.69 -1.13 -0.53
C ALA A 359 -25.20 -2.40 -1.24
N LEU A 360 -24.78 -2.30 -2.52
CA LEU A 360 -24.18 -3.42 -3.23
C LEU A 360 -22.85 -3.87 -2.56
N TYR A 361 -21.98 -2.94 -2.15
CA TYR A 361 -20.76 -3.28 -1.40
C TYR A 361 -21.07 -3.98 -0.08
N GLU A 362 -22.04 -3.48 0.70
CA GLU A 362 -22.47 -4.07 1.98
C GLU A 362 -23.06 -5.49 1.77
N LYS A 363 -23.81 -5.70 0.69
CA LYS A 363 -24.35 -7.00 0.29
C LYS A 363 -23.22 -7.99 -0.03
N ILE A 364 -22.25 -7.59 -0.85
CA ILE A 364 -21.08 -8.42 -1.20
C ILE A 364 -20.25 -8.73 0.05
N GLU A 365 -20.04 -7.76 0.94
CA GLU A 365 -19.33 -7.96 2.21
C GLU A 365 -19.96 -9.07 3.05
N THR A 366 -21.28 -9.15 3.04
CA THR A 366 -22.05 -10.17 3.79
C THR A 366 -21.97 -11.54 3.14
N MET A 367 -22.09 -11.64 1.81
CA MET A 367 -22.19 -12.89 1.07
C MET A 367 -20.84 -13.57 0.80
N ALA A 368 -19.81 -12.78 0.46
CA ALA A 368 -18.54 -13.29 -0.03
C ALA A 368 -17.81 -14.23 0.95
N PRO A 369 -17.79 -14.01 2.28
CA PRO A 369 -17.13 -14.92 3.21
C PRO A 369 -17.67 -16.35 3.16
N GLY A 370 -18.99 -16.53 3.06
CA GLY A 370 -19.64 -17.84 2.93
C GLY A 370 -19.25 -18.58 1.64
N LEU A 371 -19.26 -17.87 0.50
CA LEU A 371 -18.91 -18.43 -0.81
C LEU A 371 -17.41 -18.78 -0.90
N ILE A 372 -16.54 -17.96 -0.33
CA ILE A 372 -15.10 -18.24 -0.31
C ILE A 372 -14.81 -19.43 0.60
N GLY A 373 -15.46 -19.51 1.77
CA GLY A 373 -15.28 -20.59 2.75
C GLY A 373 -15.71 -21.95 2.25
N SER A 374 -16.84 -22.03 1.53
CA SER A 374 -17.33 -23.29 0.95
C SER A 374 -16.48 -23.82 -0.20
N ASN A 375 -15.82 -22.94 -0.97
CA ASN A 375 -15.00 -23.32 -2.12
C ASN A 375 -13.53 -23.59 -1.76
N ARG A 376 -13.04 -22.98 -0.70
CA ARG A 376 -11.67 -23.17 -0.21
C ARG A 376 -11.77 -23.65 1.23
N LYS A 377 -11.08 -24.74 1.59
CA LYS A 377 -10.96 -25.18 2.99
C LYS A 377 -10.18 -24.14 3.80
N ILE A 378 -10.83 -23.01 4.12
CA ILE A 378 -10.22 -21.93 4.91
C ILE A 378 -10.67 -22.09 6.36
N TYR A 379 -9.78 -22.57 7.21
CA TYR A 379 -10.05 -22.83 8.63
C TYR A 379 -10.08 -21.58 9.52
N LYS A 380 -9.68 -20.39 8.99
CA LYS A 380 -9.48 -19.17 9.79
C LYS A 380 -10.56 -18.10 9.62
N GLY A 381 -11.52 -18.31 8.73
CA GLY A 381 -12.45 -17.24 8.31
C GLY A 381 -11.84 -16.30 7.27
N VAL A 382 -12.70 -15.51 6.64
CA VAL A 382 -12.35 -14.51 5.62
C VAL A 382 -13.20 -13.29 5.85
N SER A 383 -12.59 -12.10 5.92
CA SER A 383 -13.28 -10.82 6.04
C SER A 383 -12.86 -9.87 4.92
N ALA A 384 -13.68 -8.84 4.69
CA ALA A 384 -13.28 -7.72 3.85
C ALA A 384 -12.07 -7.01 4.46
N ASN A 385 -11.14 -6.59 3.62
CA ASN A 385 -9.98 -5.79 4.00
C ASN A 385 -10.14 -4.33 3.54
N VAL A 386 -9.20 -3.47 3.94
CA VAL A 386 -9.28 -2.03 3.67
C VAL A 386 -9.44 -1.69 2.18
N ASP A 387 -8.90 -2.52 1.27
CA ASP A 387 -8.98 -2.30 -0.17
C ASP A 387 -10.41 -2.38 -0.71
N PHE A 388 -11.30 -3.09 -0.01
CA PHE A 388 -12.68 -3.24 -0.41
C PHE A 388 -13.44 -1.90 -0.43
N TYR A 389 -13.29 -1.08 0.61
CA TYR A 389 -13.96 0.22 0.68
C TYR A 389 -13.11 1.41 0.23
N SER A 390 -11.77 1.30 0.28
CA SER A 390 -10.91 2.42 -0.12
C SER A 390 -11.05 2.75 -1.61
N GLY A 391 -11.18 1.75 -2.47
CA GLY A 391 -11.43 1.96 -3.89
C GLY A 391 -12.78 2.63 -4.16
N PHE A 392 -13.82 2.27 -3.41
CA PHE A 392 -15.13 2.93 -3.47
C PHE A 392 -15.04 4.40 -3.04
N LEU A 393 -14.40 4.68 -1.90
CA LEU A 393 -14.16 6.04 -1.45
C LEU A 393 -13.42 6.89 -2.49
N TYR A 394 -12.34 6.36 -3.07
CA TYR A 394 -11.57 7.10 -4.09
C TYR A 394 -12.41 7.41 -5.33
N ARG A 395 -13.31 6.53 -5.72
CA ARG A 395 -14.28 6.81 -6.80
C ARG A 395 -15.28 7.90 -6.44
N LEU A 396 -15.81 7.91 -5.22
CA LEU A 396 -16.69 8.98 -4.74
C LEU A 396 -15.99 10.34 -4.74
N LEU A 397 -14.68 10.35 -4.44
CA LEU A 397 -13.83 11.53 -4.50
C LEU A 397 -13.44 11.92 -5.93
N GLY A 398 -13.82 11.16 -6.95
CA GLY A 398 -13.43 11.41 -8.35
C GLY A 398 -11.94 11.20 -8.63
N ILE A 399 -11.26 10.43 -7.80
CA ILE A 399 -9.83 10.13 -7.94
C ILE A 399 -9.65 9.11 -9.07
N PRO A 400 -8.75 9.37 -10.04
CA PRO A 400 -8.44 8.40 -11.09
C PRO A 400 -7.85 7.09 -10.53
N SER A 401 -8.21 5.97 -11.13
CA SER A 401 -7.77 4.64 -10.67
C SER A 401 -6.25 4.47 -10.65
N GLU A 402 -5.56 5.16 -11.55
CA GLU A 402 -4.10 5.20 -11.65
C GLU A 402 -3.44 5.81 -10.40
N MET A 403 -4.19 6.63 -9.64
CA MET A 403 -3.75 7.26 -8.40
C MET A 403 -3.97 6.41 -7.14
N PHE A 404 -4.66 5.29 -7.20
CA PHE A 404 -5.02 4.50 -6.00
C PHE A 404 -3.78 3.98 -5.26
N THR A 405 -2.87 3.31 -5.96
CA THR A 405 -1.60 2.85 -5.36
C THR A 405 -0.64 4.01 -5.02
N PRO A 406 -0.49 5.07 -5.85
CA PRO A 406 0.20 6.30 -5.45
C PRO A 406 -0.32 6.93 -4.15
N LEU A 407 -1.62 7.02 -3.94
CA LEU A 407 -2.20 7.53 -2.68
C LEU A 407 -1.87 6.64 -1.49
N PHE A 408 -1.84 5.32 -1.69
CA PHE A 408 -1.37 4.40 -0.68
C PHE A 408 0.09 4.70 -0.31
N ALA A 409 0.96 4.98 -1.28
CA ALA A 409 2.35 5.37 -1.03
C ALA A 409 2.45 6.71 -0.29
N VAL A 410 1.64 7.71 -0.68
CA VAL A 410 1.56 9.01 0.01
C VAL A 410 1.17 8.84 1.48
N SER A 411 0.26 7.96 1.76
CA SER A 411 -0.12 7.63 3.13
C SER A 411 1.01 6.90 3.89
N ARG A 412 1.61 5.88 3.29
CA ARG A 412 2.54 4.95 3.93
C ARG A 412 3.96 5.51 4.09
N ILE A 413 4.32 6.62 3.44
CA ILE A 413 5.66 7.20 3.53
C ILE A 413 6.09 7.45 4.99
N VAL A 414 5.18 7.91 5.85
CA VAL A 414 5.48 8.15 7.25
C VAL A 414 5.81 6.86 8.00
N GLY A 415 5.05 5.78 7.74
CA GLY A 415 5.33 4.45 8.32
C GLY A 415 6.72 3.95 7.90
N TRP A 416 7.06 4.04 6.61
CA TRP A 416 8.39 3.67 6.14
C TRP A 416 9.51 4.51 6.79
N CYS A 417 9.32 5.82 6.89
CA CYS A 417 10.27 6.71 7.56
C CYS A 417 10.44 6.36 9.04
N ALA A 418 9.35 6.09 9.74
CA ALA A 418 9.39 5.69 11.15
C ALA A 418 10.15 4.36 11.33
N HIS A 419 9.87 3.35 10.50
CA HIS A 419 10.59 2.07 10.54
C HIS A 419 12.07 2.22 10.18
N ARG A 420 12.42 3.11 9.23
CA ARG A 420 13.82 3.41 8.93
C ARG A 420 14.54 4.03 10.13
N ILE A 421 13.93 5.02 10.78
CA ILE A 421 14.49 5.66 11.98
C ILE A 421 14.64 4.64 13.10
N GLU A 422 13.64 3.77 13.31
CA GLU A 422 13.69 2.69 14.31
C GLU A 422 14.85 1.72 14.05
N GLU A 423 15.03 1.27 12.81
CA GLU A 423 16.12 0.36 12.42
C GLU A 423 17.50 0.98 12.73
N LEU A 424 17.70 2.25 12.38
CA LEU A 424 18.96 2.96 12.62
C LEU A 424 19.18 3.26 14.12
N ALA A 425 18.13 3.63 14.85
CA ALA A 425 18.21 3.95 16.28
C ALA A 425 18.58 2.74 17.15
N ASN A 426 18.23 1.54 16.70
CA ASN A 426 18.53 0.29 17.40
C ASN A 426 19.88 -0.34 16.99
N GLY A 427 20.67 0.36 16.18
CA GLY A 427 21.99 -0.14 15.75
C GLY A 427 21.91 -1.44 14.97
N GLY A 428 20.92 -1.57 14.09
CA GLY A 428 20.51 -2.80 13.42
C GLY A 428 21.67 -3.56 12.78
N LYS A 429 21.64 -4.89 12.94
CA LYS A 429 22.52 -5.78 12.20
C LYS A 429 21.95 -5.99 10.81
N ILE A 430 22.81 -6.15 9.80
CA ILE A 430 22.37 -6.47 8.44
C ILE A 430 21.45 -7.69 8.46
N ILE A 431 20.24 -7.54 7.92
CA ILE A 431 19.24 -8.60 7.83
C ILE A 431 19.68 -9.58 6.75
N ARG A 432 20.13 -10.76 7.19
CA ARG A 432 20.67 -11.81 6.31
C ARG A 432 20.11 -13.18 6.72
N PRO A 433 18.91 -13.54 6.24
CA PRO A 433 18.36 -14.87 6.50
C PRO A 433 19.23 -15.97 5.86
N ALA A 434 19.18 -17.17 6.44
CA ALA A 434 19.87 -18.33 5.89
C ALA A 434 19.14 -18.87 4.65
N TYR A 435 19.89 -19.20 3.61
CA TYR A 435 19.42 -19.93 2.43
C TYR A 435 20.24 -21.21 2.25
N LYS A 436 19.56 -22.34 2.00
CA LYS A 436 20.18 -23.62 1.76
C LYS A 436 20.21 -23.93 0.26
N SER A 437 21.42 -24.19 -0.27
CA SER A 437 21.57 -24.75 -1.61
C SER A 437 21.08 -26.21 -1.62
N VAL A 438 20.24 -26.53 -2.59
CA VAL A 438 19.75 -27.91 -2.82
C VAL A 438 20.35 -28.51 -4.11
N THR A 439 21.18 -27.76 -4.83
CA THR A 439 21.91 -28.25 -5.99
C THR A 439 23.11 -29.10 -5.53
N PRO A 440 23.24 -30.34 -6.01
CA PRO A 440 24.43 -31.17 -5.74
C PRO A 440 25.71 -30.49 -6.21
N ALA A 441 26.81 -30.78 -5.54
CA ALA A 441 28.12 -30.33 -6.00
C ALA A 441 28.43 -30.92 -7.38
N GLN A 442 28.96 -30.10 -8.27
CA GLN A 442 29.36 -30.49 -9.64
C GLN A 442 30.80 -30.09 -9.90
N SER A 443 31.48 -30.92 -10.67
CA SER A 443 32.80 -30.58 -11.13
C SER A 443 32.75 -29.66 -12.34
N TYR A 444 33.66 -28.70 -12.40
CA TYR A 444 33.81 -27.88 -13.60
C TYR A 444 34.28 -28.72 -14.78
N VAL A 445 33.56 -28.69 -15.89
CA VAL A 445 33.97 -29.30 -17.15
C VAL A 445 34.60 -28.22 -18.03
N PRO A 446 35.85 -28.40 -18.50
CA PRO A 446 36.50 -27.47 -19.43
C PRO A 446 35.69 -27.26 -20.70
N PHE A 447 35.80 -26.07 -21.30
CA PHE A 447 34.95 -25.67 -22.44
C PHE A 447 35.08 -26.67 -23.64
N ASP A 448 36.26 -27.15 -23.91
CA ASP A 448 36.61 -28.14 -24.95
C ASP A 448 36.06 -29.55 -24.70
N LYS A 449 35.49 -29.81 -23.50
CA LYS A 449 34.96 -31.12 -23.09
C LYS A 449 33.45 -31.07 -22.77
N ARG A 450 32.78 -30.01 -23.17
CA ARG A 450 31.33 -29.84 -22.96
C ARG A 450 30.51 -30.37 -24.12
#